data_1615cbe65f332f7e858bdc3ea135271f
#
_entry.id   1615cbe65f332f7e858bdc3ea135271f
#
_cell.length_a   1.000
_cell.length_b   1.000
_cell.length_c   1.000
_cell.angle_alpha   90.00
_cell.angle_beta   90.00
_cell.angle_gamma   90.00
#
_symmetry.space_group_name_H-M   'P 1'
#
loop_
_entity.id
_entity.type
_entity.pdbx_description
1 polymer ?
#
loop_
_entity_poly.entity_id
_entity_poly.type
_entity_poly.pdbx_seq_one_letter_code
_entity_poly.pdbx_strand_id
1 'polypeptide(L)'
;YGDCLSKIMSFAGYDVTREYYINDAGNQMYNLGVSIKERYKERCGLECELPENGYHGKEIIQLAESLYDTYGDSKLGEDIPFFKEAGLDILLEGIKKDSDKFRVNFDVFTSEQSLYDRGFVENTLNKLKNSGKCYISDDALWLRTTDLYDEKDRVLIKSDGNYTYLLPDIAYHSDKLNRGFDRLIDVLGSDHHGYINRLRSSLEMVGYDSSKLEIKILQMVRLLRNGEEVKLSKRTGKTITLNELIEDVGVNAARYFFASKSLDTQMDFDLDLAVKNSNENPIYYIEYANARISSILRGKEIPKDIKFSTIESDSAYTILNKLLEFEDVIISAASKGLPHLVANYLFELAGLFHSYYSVEKIVTDDEIYTKERIALINAVKVVINNAAYMLGLILREEM
;
A
#
# COMPACT_ATOMS: atom_id res chain seq x y z
N TYR A 1 -3.24 -0.09 -2.21
CA TYR A 1 -2.98 -0.24 -3.64
C TYR A 1 -1.73 -1.08 -3.91
N GLY A 2 -0.58 -0.72 -3.37
CA GLY A 2 0.69 -1.44 -3.57
C GLY A 2 0.61 -2.91 -3.16
N ASP A 3 0.00 -3.22 -2.02
CA ASP A 3 -0.19 -4.59 -1.56
C ASP A 3 -1.14 -5.39 -2.47
N CYS A 4 -2.26 -4.81 -2.91
CA CYS A 4 -3.14 -5.47 -3.86
C CYS A 4 -2.44 -5.72 -5.20
N LEU A 5 -1.74 -4.72 -5.74
CA LEU A 5 -0.99 -4.87 -6.99
C LEU A 5 0.08 -5.95 -6.88
N SER A 6 0.85 -5.97 -5.79
CA SER A 6 1.89 -6.99 -5.57
C SER A 6 1.33 -8.41 -5.53
N LYS A 7 0.18 -8.62 -4.86
CA LYS A 7 -0.51 -9.92 -4.81
C LYS A 7 -1.05 -10.34 -6.18
N ILE A 8 -1.63 -9.39 -6.93
CA ILE A 8 -2.12 -9.64 -8.30
C ILE A 8 -0.96 -10.02 -9.22
N MET A 9 0.15 -9.28 -9.17
CA MET A 9 1.35 -9.58 -9.96
C MET A 9 1.94 -10.95 -9.60
N SER A 10 2.06 -11.26 -8.31
CA SER A 10 2.53 -12.58 -7.87
C SER A 10 1.60 -13.70 -8.34
N PHE A 11 0.30 -13.50 -8.31
CA PHE A 11 -0.68 -14.46 -8.82
C PHE A 11 -0.57 -14.64 -10.34
N ALA A 12 -0.22 -13.58 -11.06
CA ALA A 12 0.07 -13.61 -12.51
C ALA A 12 1.46 -14.18 -12.87
N GLY A 13 2.24 -14.64 -11.87
CA GLY A 13 3.53 -15.31 -12.09
C GLY A 13 4.77 -14.39 -12.05
N TYR A 14 4.64 -13.14 -11.66
CA TYR A 14 5.80 -12.26 -11.43
C TYR A 14 6.48 -12.60 -10.09
N ASP A 15 7.80 -12.46 -10.07
CA ASP A 15 8.60 -12.45 -8.83
C ASP A 15 8.58 -11.04 -8.25
N VAL A 16 7.87 -10.85 -7.13
CA VAL A 16 7.57 -9.53 -6.59
C VAL A 16 8.21 -9.34 -5.21
N THR A 17 8.98 -8.27 -5.07
CA THR A 17 9.51 -7.81 -3.78
C THR A 17 8.80 -6.51 -3.37
N ARG A 18 8.24 -6.49 -2.16
CA ARG A 18 7.58 -5.32 -1.56
C ARG A 18 8.56 -4.61 -0.65
N GLU A 19 8.82 -3.36 -0.92
CA GLU A 19 9.83 -2.59 -0.21
C GLU A 19 9.25 -1.33 0.41
N TYR A 20 9.61 -1.08 1.66
CA TYR A 20 9.29 0.13 2.41
C TYR A 20 10.54 0.98 2.58
N TYR A 21 10.48 2.24 2.17
CA TYR A 21 11.56 3.20 2.34
C TYR A 21 11.45 3.90 3.69
N ILE A 22 12.50 3.82 4.49
CA ILE A 22 12.59 4.47 5.80
C ILE A 22 13.38 5.76 5.64
N ASN A 23 12.72 6.90 5.83
CA ASN A 23 13.36 8.20 5.84
C ASN A 23 13.98 8.47 7.22
N ASP A 24 15.15 7.88 7.48
CA ASP A 24 15.87 7.93 8.76
C ASP A 24 17.15 8.75 8.73
N ALA A 25 17.36 9.52 7.63
CA ALA A 25 18.53 10.38 7.47
C ALA A 25 18.18 11.87 7.58
N GLY A 26 19.23 12.69 7.70
CA GLY A 26 19.14 14.15 7.64
C GLY A 26 18.69 14.83 8.94
N ASN A 27 18.54 16.16 8.84
CA ASN A 27 18.28 17.03 9.99
C ASN A 27 16.96 16.75 10.74
N GLN A 28 15.95 16.24 10.03
CA GLN A 28 14.68 15.88 10.66
C GLN A 28 14.84 14.77 11.70
N MET A 29 15.65 13.77 11.40
CA MET A 29 15.94 12.68 12.33
C MET A 29 16.79 13.13 13.52
N TYR A 30 17.73 14.04 13.27
CA TYR A 30 18.47 14.67 14.37
C TYR A 30 17.53 15.43 15.32
N ASN A 31 16.63 16.26 14.77
CA ASN A 31 15.63 17.01 15.54
C ASN A 31 14.65 16.09 16.30
N LEU A 32 14.31 14.93 15.72
CA LEU A 32 13.53 13.90 16.41
C LEU A 32 14.29 13.40 17.67
N GLY A 33 15.56 13.03 17.51
CA GLY A 33 16.40 12.59 18.63
C GLY A 33 16.54 13.64 19.73
N VAL A 34 16.76 14.91 19.35
CA VAL A 34 16.79 16.04 20.32
C VAL A 34 15.46 16.15 21.06
N SER A 35 14.33 16.12 20.34
CA SER A 35 13.00 16.27 20.94
C SER A 35 12.69 15.14 21.93
N ILE A 36 13.03 13.89 21.57
CA ILE A 36 12.84 12.74 22.47
C ILE A 36 13.74 12.87 23.70
N LYS A 37 15.02 13.26 23.54
CA LYS A 37 15.94 13.48 24.65
C LYS A 37 15.43 14.53 25.63
N GLU A 38 14.96 15.67 25.13
CA GLU A 38 14.43 16.74 25.99
C GLU A 38 13.16 16.30 26.73
N ARG A 39 12.23 15.57 26.08
CA ARG A 39 11.06 15.00 26.75
C ARG A 39 11.41 13.91 27.76
N TYR A 40 12.48 13.13 27.49
CA TYR A 40 13.00 12.15 28.45
C TYR A 40 13.59 12.83 29.71
N LYS A 41 14.34 13.94 29.56
CA LYS A 41 14.79 14.78 30.69
C LYS A 41 13.60 15.29 31.52
N GLU A 42 12.56 15.82 30.86
CA GLU A 42 11.35 16.29 31.52
C GLU A 42 10.71 15.17 32.36
N ARG A 43 10.63 13.96 31.80
CA ARG A 43 10.10 12.79 32.51
C ARG A 43 10.97 12.39 33.71
N CYS A 44 12.27 12.65 33.68
CA CYS A 44 13.21 12.47 34.80
C CYS A 44 13.19 13.64 35.81
N GLY A 45 12.31 14.62 35.64
CA GLY A 45 12.19 15.77 36.53
C GLY A 45 13.20 16.91 36.30
N LEU A 46 13.85 16.92 35.13
CA LEU A 46 14.76 17.98 34.69
C LEU A 46 14.06 18.99 33.78
N GLU A 47 14.70 20.15 33.59
CA GLU A 47 14.20 21.18 32.68
C GLU A 47 14.24 20.69 31.22
N CYS A 48 13.18 20.97 30.44
CA CYS A 48 13.03 20.58 29.06
C CYS A 48 13.12 21.82 28.16
N GLU A 49 14.09 21.81 27.25
CA GLU A 49 14.32 22.86 26.25
C GLU A 49 14.13 22.32 24.84
N LEU A 50 12.89 22.29 24.35
CA LEU A 50 12.62 21.86 22.98
C LEU A 50 13.11 22.91 21.98
N PRO A 51 13.87 22.51 20.93
CA PRO A 51 14.26 23.44 19.88
C PRO A 51 13.04 23.92 19.08
N GLU A 52 13.13 25.11 18.52
CA GLU A 52 12.04 25.72 17.71
C GLU A 52 11.63 24.80 16.55
N ASN A 53 12.61 24.13 15.90
CA ASN A 53 12.41 23.15 14.82
C ASN A 53 12.21 21.71 15.33
N GLY A 54 11.94 21.53 16.63
CA GLY A 54 11.72 20.23 17.25
C GLY A 54 10.29 19.73 17.06
N TYR A 55 10.07 18.49 17.43
CA TYR A 55 8.76 17.85 17.42
C TYR A 55 8.07 18.05 18.79
N HIS A 56 6.89 18.66 18.74
CA HIS A 56 6.13 19.03 19.94
C HIS A 56 4.89 18.15 20.20
N GLY A 57 4.65 17.17 19.35
CA GLY A 57 3.45 16.33 19.39
C GLY A 57 3.41 15.40 20.60
N LYS A 58 2.19 14.93 20.95
CA LYS A 58 1.98 13.96 22.04
C LYS A 58 2.72 12.65 21.81
N GLU A 59 2.93 12.28 20.56
CA GLU A 59 3.69 11.11 20.14
C GLU A 59 5.12 11.12 20.65
N ILE A 60 5.77 12.29 20.71
CA ILE A 60 7.14 12.42 21.23
C ILE A 60 7.16 12.24 22.75
N ILE A 61 6.15 12.73 23.44
CA ILE A 61 5.99 12.50 24.88
C ILE A 61 5.86 10.99 25.14
N GLN A 62 5.01 10.31 24.37
CA GLN A 62 4.79 8.86 24.50
C GLN A 62 6.06 8.05 24.22
N LEU A 63 6.87 8.47 23.23
CA LEU A 63 8.17 7.86 22.96
C LEU A 63 9.12 8.00 24.15
N ALA A 64 9.22 9.22 24.69
CA ALA A 64 10.05 9.49 25.86
C ALA A 64 9.57 8.73 27.10
N GLU A 65 8.26 8.63 27.33
CA GLU A 65 7.67 7.81 28.39
C GLU A 65 8.01 6.33 28.24
N SER A 66 7.88 5.76 27.01
CA SER A 66 8.24 4.37 26.74
C SER A 66 9.72 4.08 27.02
N LEU A 67 10.59 5.01 26.69
CA LEU A 67 12.03 4.89 27.00
C LEU A 67 12.28 4.98 28.51
N TYR A 68 11.57 5.89 29.20
CA TYR A 68 11.70 6.01 30.65
C TYR A 68 11.17 4.76 31.37
N ASP A 69 10.06 4.20 30.92
CA ASP A 69 9.51 2.96 31.50
C ASP A 69 10.48 1.77 31.35
N THR A 70 11.29 1.78 30.27
CA THR A 70 12.29 0.74 30.00
C THR A 70 13.57 0.95 30.78
N TYR A 71 14.07 2.19 30.86
CA TYR A 71 15.43 2.50 31.31
C TYR A 71 15.51 3.34 32.60
N GLY A 72 14.37 3.87 33.12
CA GLY A 72 14.35 4.82 34.22
C GLY A 72 15.12 6.09 33.87
N ASP A 73 16.02 6.53 34.73
CA ASP A 73 16.91 7.68 34.54
C ASP A 73 18.31 7.34 33.99
N SER A 74 18.59 6.04 33.78
CA SER A 74 19.90 5.54 33.41
C SER A 74 20.44 6.05 32.07
N LYS A 75 19.58 6.59 31.20
CA LYS A 75 19.94 7.08 29.86
C LYS A 75 20.05 8.60 29.75
N LEU A 76 20.03 9.34 30.88
CA LEU A 76 20.20 10.80 30.89
C LEU A 76 21.53 11.27 30.31
N GLY A 77 22.59 10.46 30.44
CA GLY A 77 23.91 10.76 29.91
C GLY A 77 24.15 10.38 28.46
N GLU A 78 23.19 9.72 27.82
CA GLU A 78 23.35 9.30 26.41
C GLU A 78 23.23 10.48 25.44
N ASP A 79 23.91 10.36 24.31
CA ASP A 79 23.91 11.34 23.24
C ASP A 79 22.65 11.24 22.33
N ILE A 80 22.45 12.25 21.48
CA ILE A 80 21.29 12.35 20.57
C ILE A 80 21.13 11.10 19.68
N PRO A 81 22.20 10.47 19.12
CA PRO A 81 22.08 9.25 18.34
C PRO A 81 21.31 8.13 19.05
N PHE A 82 21.53 7.91 20.35
CA PHE A 82 20.80 6.91 21.12
C PHE A 82 19.29 7.18 21.09
N PHE A 83 18.87 8.42 21.36
CA PHE A 83 17.45 8.79 21.38
C PHE A 83 16.81 8.76 19.96
N LYS A 84 17.61 9.11 18.94
CA LYS A 84 17.20 8.99 17.54
C LYS A 84 16.92 7.53 17.18
N GLU A 85 17.87 6.63 17.42
CA GLU A 85 17.77 5.21 17.09
C GLU A 85 16.63 4.54 17.85
N ALA A 86 16.57 4.73 19.18
CA ALA A 86 15.53 4.15 20.01
C ALA A 86 14.12 4.66 19.63
N GLY A 87 14.00 5.96 19.31
CA GLY A 87 12.75 6.52 18.83
C GLY A 87 12.34 5.98 17.46
N LEU A 88 13.29 5.83 16.55
CA LEU A 88 13.07 5.26 15.22
C LEU A 88 12.60 3.80 15.31
N ASP A 89 13.22 2.99 16.16
CA ASP A 89 12.85 1.58 16.36
C ASP A 89 11.41 1.45 16.86
N ILE A 90 11.01 2.29 17.83
CA ILE A 90 9.62 2.29 18.35
C ILE A 90 8.63 2.70 17.25
N LEU A 91 8.94 3.76 16.49
CA LEU A 91 8.08 4.24 15.41
C LEU A 91 7.95 3.21 14.29
N LEU A 92 9.05 2.60 13.89
CA LEU A 92 9.07 1.58 12.83
C LEU A 92 8.29 0.32 13.25
N GLU A 93 8.42 -0.10 14.50
CA GLU A 93 7.65 -1.20 15.05
C GLU A 93 6.14 -0.88 15.08
N GLY A 94 5.78 0.37 15.38
CA GLY A 94 4.40 0.87 15.26
C GLY A 94 3.88 0.78 13.83
N ILE A 95 4.65 1.26 12.84
CA ILE A 95 4.29 1.19 11.41
C ILE A 95 4.10 -0.25 10.96
N LYS A 96 4.98 -1.18 11.37
CA LYS A 96 4.85 -2.61 11.06
C LYS A 96 3.56 -3.20 11.63
N LYS A 97 3.25 -2.91 12.89
CA LYS A 97 2.00 -3.37 13.54
C LYS A 97 0.74 -2.84 12.87
N ASP A 98 0.74 -1.56 12.49
CA ASP A 98 -0.38 -0.94 11.79
C ASP A 98 -0.56 -1.53 10.38
N SER A 99 0.56 -1.77 9.68
CA SER A 99 0.57 -2.43 8.38
C SER A 99 0.06 -3.87 8.46
N ASP A 100 0.53 -4.65 9.43
CA ASP A 100 0.07 -6.02 9.67
C ASP A 100 -1.44 -6.08 9.99
N LYS A 101 -1.92 -5.17 10.85
CA LYS A 101 -3.35 -5.04 11.15
C LYS A 101 -4.17 -4.75 9.90
N PHE A 102 -3.63 -3.95 8.97
CA PHE A 102 -4.24 -3.69 7.68
C PHE A 102 -3.94 -4.78 6.62
N ARG A 103 -3.21 -5.84 6.99
CA ARG A 103 -2.78 -6.96 6.13
C ARG A 103 -1.90 -6.50 4.96
N VAL A 104 -1.04 -5.53 5.21
CA VAL A 104 0.00 -5.06 4.30
C VAL A 104 1.35 -5.46 4.85
N ASN A 105 2.10 -6.26 4.09
CA ASN A 105 3.40 -6.76 4.51
C ASN A 105 4.48 -6.31 3.53
N PHE A 106 5.68 -6.04 4.06
CA PHE A 106 6.85 -5.70 3.29
C PHE A 106 7.93 -6.77 3.46
N ASP A 107 8.64 -7.07 2.36
CA ASP A 107 9.73 -8.05 2.34
C ASP A 107 11.05 -7.40 2.70
N VAL A 108 11.20 -6.10 2.40
CA VAL A 108 12.41 -5.30 2.64
C VAL A 108 12.04 -3.96 3.25
N PHE A 109 12.83 -3.55 4.24
CA PHE A 109 12.82 -2.20 4.80
C PHE A 109 14.16 -1.55 4.51
N THR A 110 14.18 -0.55 3.62
CA THR A 110 15.41 0.11 3.21
C THR A 110 15.56 1.42 3.96
N SER A 111 16.64 1.53 4.74
CA SER A 111 17.06 2.72 5.45
C SER A 111 17.74 3.70 4.49
N GLU A 112 17.31 4.96 4.47
CA GLU A 112 17.99 6.04 3.73
C GLU A 112 19.43 6.22 4.25
N GLN A 113 19.62 6.20 5.56
CA GLN A 113 20.95 6.31 6.19
C GLN A 113 21.90 5.22 5.67
N SER A 114 21.39 4.02 5.45
CA SER A 114 22.21 2.91 4.92
C SER A 114 22.78 3.18 3.51
N LEU A 115 22.13 4.02 2.71
CA LEU A 115 22.65 4.41 1.39
C LEU A 115 23.87 5.33 1.51
N TYR A 116 23.90 6.18 2.55
CA TYR A 116 25.06 7.01 2.87
C TYR A 116 26.19 6.14 3.41
N ASP A 117 25.92 5.29 4.37
CA ASP A 117 26.92 4.45 5.04
C ASP A 117 27.62 3.48 4.08
N ARG A 118 26.88 2.97 3.08
CA ARG A 118 27.41 2.12 2.01
C ARG A 118 28.07 2.90 0.87
N GLY A 119 28.09 4.24 0.94
CA GLY A 119 28.68 5.11 -0.08
C GLY A 119 27.88 5.19 -1.38
N PHE A 120 26.63 4.73 -1.43
CA PHE A 120 25.82 4.77 -2.66
C PHE A 120 25.48 6.19 -3.09
N VAL A 121 25.19 7.09 -2.16
CA VAL A 121 24.89 8.49 -2.44
C VAL A 121 26.11 9.19 -3.05
N GLU A 122 27.28 9.01 -2.46
CA GLU A 122 28.52 9.59 -2.98
C GLU A 122 28.92 9.02 -4.35
N ASN A 123 28.82 7.71 -4.52
CA ASN A 123 29.08 7.06 -5.81
C ASN A 123 28.14 7.59 -6.91
N THR A 124 26.86 7.80 -6.60
CA THR A 124 25.89 8.36 -7.52
C THR A 124 26.23 9.80 -7.88
N LEU A 125 26.62 10.61 -6.90
CA LEU A 125 27.07 11.98 -7.13
C LEU A 125 28.31 12.00 -8.05
N ASN A 126 29.28 11.14 -7.84
CA ASN A 126 30.47 11.04 -8.66
C ASN A 126 30.16 10.62 -10.09
N LYS A 127 29.25 9.68 -10.31
CA LYS A 127 28.76 9.30 -11.63
C LYS A 127 28.10 10.48 -12.35
N LEU A 128 27.24 11.24 -11.66
CA LEU A 128 26.58 12.43 -12.21
C LEU A 128 27.58 13.52 -12.58
N LYS A 129 28.55 13.81 -11.73
CA LYS A 129 29.66 14.76 -12.05
C LYS A 129 30.44 14.33 -13.28
N ASN A 130 30.78 13.05 -13.36
CA ASN A 130 31.56 12.50 -14.48
C ASN A 130 30.77 12.41 -15.79
N SER A 131 29.43 12.43 -15.74
CA SER A 131 28.59 12.45 -16.96
C SER A 131 28.69 13.75 -17.76
N GLY A 132 29.27 14.82 -17.18
CA GLY A 132 29.30 16.16 -17.77
C GLY A 132 27.96 16.89 -17.77
N LYS A 133 26.95 16.35 -17.09
CA LYS A 133 25.60 16.91 -16.99
C LYS A 133 25.40 17.83 -15.78
N CYS A 134 26.40 17.98 -14.93
CA CYS A 134 26.38 18.89 -13.79
C CYS A 134 27.06 20.23 -14.10
N TYR A 135 26.60 21.28 -13.47
CA TYR A 135 27.23 22.61 -13.50
C TYR A 135 27.05 23.32 -12.15
N ILE A 136 27.86 24.35 -11.91
CA ILE A 136 27.76 25.18 -10.70
C ILE A 136 27.09 26.51 -11.05
N SER A 137 26.08 26.89 -10.28
CA SER A 137 25.45 28.22 -10.30
C SER A 137 25.05 28.59 -8.88
N ASP A 138 25.30 29.86 -8.51
CA ASP A 138 24.98 30.38 -7.16
C ASP A 138 25.52 29.51 -6.01
N ASP A 139 26.77 29.07 -6.14
CA ASP A 139 27.47 28.18 -5.21
C ASP A 139 26.77 26.80 -4.97
N ALA A 140 25.79 26.45 -5.79
CA ALA A 140 25.09 25.19 -5.77
C ALA A 140 25.49 24.30 -6.97
N LEU A 141 25.46 22.98 -6.79
CA LEU A 141 25.66 22.01 -7.86
C LEU A 141 24.32 21.63 -8.45
N TRP A 142 24.17 21.88 -9.76
CA TRP A 142 22.94 21.63 -10.53
C TRP A 142 23.14 20.46 -11.48
N LEU A 143 22.04 19.75 -11.77
CA LEU A 143 21.92 18.71 -12.80
C LEU A 143 21.02 19.21 -13.92
N ARG A 144 21.47 19.07 -15.18
CA ARG A 144 20.74 19.52 -16.40
C ARG A 144 19.61 18.57 -16.76
N THR A 145 18.63 18.43 -15.91
CA THR A 145 17.49 17.53 -16.14
C THR A 145 16.61 17.96 -17.31
N THR A 146 16.72 19.23 -17.74
CA THR A 146 16.07 19.75 -18.95
C THR A 146 16.63 19.18 -20.26
N ASP A 147 17.82 18.59 -20.25
CA ASP A 147 18.35 17.87 -21.42
C ASP A 147 17.48 16.64 -21.80
N LEU A 148 16.58 16.19 -20.91
CA LEU A 148 15.72 15.03 -21.11
C LEU A 148 14.23 15.39 -20.90
N TYR A 149 13.61 14.94 -19.81
CA TYR A 149 12.16 14.99 -19.64
C TYR A 149 11.68 16.07 -18.67
N ASP A 150 12.59 16.70 -17.89
CA ASP A 150 12.21 17.64 -16.83
C ASP A 150 12.02 19.07 -17.39
N GLU A 151 11.18 19.87 -16.75
CA GLU A 151 10.87 21.24 -17.15
C GLU A 151 11.93 22.24 -16.70
N LYS A 152 12.74 21.91 -15.71
CA LYS A 152 13.82 22.75 -15.17
C LYS A 152 14.95 21.92 -14.59
N ASP A 153 16.17 22.50 -14.60
CA ASP A 153 17.32 21.89 -13.95
C ASP A 153 17.13 21.78 -12.43
N ARG A 154 17.86 20.84 -11.81
CA ARG A 154 17.67 20.50 -10.39
C ARG A 154 18.96 20.61 -9.60
N VAL A 155 18.83 21.20 -8.41
CA VAL A 155 19.94 21.27 -7.45
C VAL A 155 20.17 19.86 -6.86
N LEU A 156 21.43 19.41 -6.88
CA LEU A 156 21.88 18.21 -6.17
C LEU A 156 22.50 18.57 -4.83
N ILE A 157 23.34 19.64 -4.82
CA ILE A 157 24.01 20.16 -3.61
C ILE A 157 23.67 21.63 -3.51
N LYS A 158 23.13 22.03 -2.37
CA LYS A 158 22.80 23.43 -2.07
C LYS A 158 24.08 24.25 -1.84
N SER A 159 23.97 25.56 -1.82
CA SER A 159 25.08 26.49 -1.51
C SER A 159 25.67 26.31 -0.10
N ASP A 160 24.90 25.76 0.83
CA ASP A 160 25.36 25.40 2.18
C ASP A 160 26.09 24.06 2.26
N GLY A 161 26.29 23.37 1.13
CA GLY A 161 26.95 22.07 1.01
C GLY A 161 26.04 20.87 1.30
N ASN A 162 24.79 21.08 1.70
CA ASN A 162 23.85 20.00 1.98
C ASN A 162 23.26 19.41 0.70
N TYR A 163 23.05 18.10 0.69
CA TYR A 163 22.34 17.42 -0.40
C TYR A 163 20.85 17.79 -0.41
N THR A 164 20.27 17.83 -1.62
CA THR A 164 18.82 17.83 -1.76
C THR A 164 18.27 16.41 -1.71
N TYR A 165 16.98 16.25 -1.48
CA TYR A 165 16.33 14.92 -1.47
C TYR A 165 16.47 14.16 -2.79
N LEU A 166 16.71 14.86 -3.91
CA LEU A 166 16.85 14.24 -5.22
C LEU A 166 18.05 13.28 -5.28
N LEU A 167 19.18 13.65 -4.68
CA LEU A 167 20.39 12.83 -4.77
C LEU A 167 20.27 11.48 -4.08
N PRO A 168 19.81 11.35 -2.80
CA PRO A 168 19.55 10.06 -2.20
C PRO A 168 18.47 9.26 -2.93
N ASP A 169 17.46 9.90 -3.52
CA ASP A 169 16.45 9.20 -4.32
C ASP A 169 17.02 8.57 -5.59
N ILE A 170 17.91 9.29 -6.29
CA ILE A 170 18.63 8.72 -7.46
C ILE A 170 19.48 7.52 -6.99
N ALA A 171 20.17 7.64 -5.85
CA ALA A 171 20.98 6.57 -5.30
C ALA A 171 20.14 5.34 -4.94
N TYR A 172 19.00 5.54 -4.32
CA TYR A 172 18.06 4.49 -3.95
C TYR A 172 17.52 3.72 -5.17
N HIS A 173 17.07 4.43 -6.20
CA HIS A 173 16.58 3.78 -7.42
C HIS A 173 17.70 3.08 -8.19
N SER A 174 18.91 3.66 -8.16
CA SER A 174 20.11 3.00 -8.70
C SER A 174 20.43 1.71 -7.95
N ASP A 175 20.28 1.67 -6.62
CA ASP A 175 20.44 0.46 -5.82
C ASP A 175 19.42 -0.62 -6.23
N LYS A 176 18.13 -0.26 -6.37
CA LYS A 176 17.09 -1.18 -6.83
C LYS A 176 17.42 -1.77 -8.20
N LEU A 177 17.83 -0.94 -9.17
CA LEU A 177 18.18 -1.39 -10.51
C LEU A 177 19.43 -2.27 -10.51
N ASN A 178 20.41 -2.00 -9.64
CA ASN A 178 21.61 -2.83 -9.47
C ASN A 178 21.30 -4.21 -8.85
N ARG A 179 20.22 -4.33 -8.09
CA ARG A 179 19.72 -5.62 -7.56
C ARG A 179 19.07 -6.49 -8.64
N GLY A 180 18.92 -5.99 -9.87
CA GLY A 180 18.49 -6.74 -11.03
C GLY A 180 16.99 -6.78 -11.28
N PHE A 181 16.21 -5.90 -10.68
CA PHE A 181 14.78 -5.81 -10.98
C PHE A 181 14.54 -5.31 -12.41
N ASP A 182 13.60 -5.95 -13.10
CA ASP A 182 13.20 -5.59 -14.46
C ASP A 182 12.18 -4.45 -14.46
N ARG A 183 11.43 -4.30 -13.38
CA ARG A 183 10.36 -3.32 -13.24
C ARG A 183 10.35 -2.77 -11.82
N LEU A 184 10.42 -1.46 -11.67
CA LEU A 184 10.26 -0.75 -10.41
C LEU A 184 8.92 -0.02 -10.42
N ILE A 185 8.14 -0.16 -9.36
CA ILE A 185 6.84 0.51 -9.23
C ILE A 185 6.84 1.29 -7.94
N ASP A 186 6.94 2.60 -8.03
CA ASP A 186 6.78 3.50 -6.89
C ASP A 186 5.32 3.90 -6.72
N VAL A 187 4.84 3.87 -5.49
CA VAL A 187 3.47 4.25 -5.13
C VAL A 187 3.55 5.50 -4.25
N LEU A 188 3.17 6.65 -4.80
CA LEU A 188 3.35 7.97 -4.20
C LEU A 188 2.04 8.74 -4.11
N GLY A 189 1.96 9.71 -3.20
CA GLY A 189 0.84 10.62 -3.09
C GLY A 189 0.80 11.68 -4.21
N SER A 190 -0.31 12.36 -4.34
CA SER A 190 -0.57 13.35 -5.40
C SER A 190 0.37 14.57 -5.37
N ASP A 191 0.97 14.88 -4.25
CA ASP A 191 1.98 15.92 -4.08
C ASP A 191 3.30 15.64 -4.82
N HIS A 192 3.53 14.39 -5.21
CA HIS A 192 4.72 13.95 -5.95
C HIS A 192 4.55 13.97 -7.49
N HIS A 193 3.45 14.47 -8.04
CA HIS A 193 3.21 14.45 -9.49
C HIS A 193 4.34 15.10 -10.31
N GLY A 194 4.90 16.23 -9.85
CA GLY A 194 6.04 16.88 -10.50
C GLY A 194 7.39 16.17 -10.34
N TYR A 195 7.41 15.03 -9.63
CA TYR A 195 8.64 14.29 -9.35
C TYR A 195 9.02 13.26 -10.42
N ILE A 196 8.05 12.83 -11.23
CA ILE A 196 8.20 11.74 -12.22
C ILE A 196 9.31 12.04 -13.22
N ASN A 197 9.18 13.16 -13.96
CA ASN A 197 10.14 13.53 -15.02
C ASN A 197 11.52 13.82 -14.46
N ARG A 198 11.59 14.44 -13.29
CA ARG A 198 12.83 14.72 -12.56
C ARG A 198 13.62 13.44 -12.26
N LEU A 199 12.97 12.46 -11.66
CA LEU A 199 13.63 11.22 -11.28
C LEU A 199 14.02 10.38 -12.50
N ARG A 200 13.13 10.26 -13.50
CA ARG A 200 13.44 9.56 -14.76
C ARG A 200 14.62 10.17 -15.49
N SER A 201 14.66 11.51 -15.67
CA SER A 201 15.79 12.20 -16.27
C SER A 201 17.09 11.93 -15.51
N SER A 202 17.03 11.99 -14.19
CA SER A 202 18.21 11.79 -13.35
C SER A 202 18.76 10.35 -13.45
N LEU A 203 17.90 9.35 -13.51
CA LEU A 203 18.31 7.96 -13.67
C LEU A 203 18.98 7.69 -15.02
N GLU A 204 18.48 8.26 -16.11
CA GLU A 204 19.13 8.14 -17.41
C GLU A 204 20.51 8.84 -17.44
N MET A 205 20.65 9.96 -16.73
CA MET A 205 21.93 10.65 -16.62
C MET A 205 22.99 9.88 -15.82
N VAL A 206 22.56 8.99 -14.94
CA VAL A 206 23.45 8.04 -14.24
C VAL A 206 23.73 6.77 -15.06
N GLY A 207 23.01 6.59 -16.18
CA GLY A 207 23.22 5.48 -17.13
C GLY A 207 22.27 4.32 -16.95
N TYR A 208 21.12 4.51 -16.29
CA TYR A 208 20.09 3.49 -16.17
C TYR A 208 18.94 3.71 -17.16
N ASP A 209 18.28 2.63 -17.54
CA ASP A 209 17.06 2.65 -18.35
C ASP A 209 15.87 3.10 -17.48
N SER A 210 15.44 4.35 -17.65
CA SER A 210 14.32 4.92 -16.90
C SER A 210 12.96 4.32 -17.27
N SER A 211 12.86 3.56 -18.37
CA SER A 211 11.62 2.89 -18.75
C SER A 211 11.24 1.77 -17.78
N LYS A 212 12.19 1.27 -17.01
CA LYS A 212 11.97 0.30 -15.93
C LYS A 212 11.27 0.90 -14.71
N LEU A 213 11.23 2.22 -14.57
CA LEU A 213 10.58 2.92 -13.45
C LEU A 213 9.17 3.38 -13.83
N GLU A 214 8.20 2.86 -13.11
CA GLU A 214 6.81 3.32 -13.12
C GLU A 214 6.49 4.03 -11.81
N ILE A 215 5.92 5.21 -11.89
CA ILE A 215 5.46 5.95 -10.71
C ILE A 215 3.94 6.02 -10.77
N LYS A 216 3.30 5.47 -9.76
CA LYS A 216 1.84 5.44 -9.58
C LYS A 216 1.46 6.52 -8.56
N ILE A 217 0.69 7.50 -9.00
CA ILE A 217 0.25 8.62 -8.18
C ILE A 217 -1.15 8.36 -7.66
N LEU A 218 -1.29 8.32 -6.32
CA LEU A 218 -2.57 8.15 -5.63
C LEU A 218 -3.23 9.51 -5.41
N GLN A 219 -4.48 9.63 -5.81
CA GLN A 219 -5.29 10.79 -5.49
C GLN A 219 -5.73 10.80 -4.02
N MET A 220 -6.04 12.00 -3.51
CA MET A 220 -6.54 12.16 -2.15
C MET A 220 -7.90 11.47 -1.97
N VAL A 221 -8.07 10.81 -0.83
CA VAL A 221 -9.34 10.20 -0.42
C VAL A 221 -10.04 11.13 0.57
N ARG A 222 -11.32 11.43 0.32
CA ARG A 222 -12.17 12.13 1.27
C ARG A 222 -13.00 11.11 2.05
N LEU A 223 -13.03 11.22 3.36
CA LEU A 223 -13.89 10.40 4.20
C LEU A 223 -15.21 11.13 4.40
N LEU A 224 -16.32 10.44 4.13
CA LEU A 224 -17.67 10.97 4.32
C LEU A 224 -18.39 10.24 5.46
N ARG A 225 -19.14 10.97 6.28
CA ARG A 225 -20.07 10.44 7.29
C ARG A 225 -21.34 11.28 7.29
N ASN A 226 -22.49 10.63 7.14
CA ASN A 226 -23.78 11.30 6.93
C ASN A 226 -23.77 12.28 5.73
N GLY A 227 -23.02 11.98 4.69
CA GLY A 227 -22.86 12.83 3.50
C GLY A 227 -21.94 14.04 3.67
N GLU A 228 -21.34 14.23 4.84
CA GLU A 228 -20.42 15.33 5.12
C GLU A 228 -18.96 14.85 5.23
N GLU A 229 -18.02 15.69 4.79
CA GLU A 229 -16.59 15.38 4.88
C GLU A 229 -16.10 15.37 6.33
N VAL A 230 -15.46 14.28 6.72
CA VAL A 230 -14.84 14.12 8.05
C VAL A 230 -13.33 14.35 7.93
N LYS A 231 -12.87 15.52 8.36
CA LYS A 231 -11.44 15.90 8.31
C LYS A 231 -10.68 15.50 9.56
N LEU A 232 -11.36 15.44 10.71
CA LEU A 232 -10.74 15.23 12.01
C LEU A 232 -11.39 14.06 12.74
N SER A 233 -10.58 13.30 13.46
CA SER A 233 -11.02 12.25 14.37
C SER A 233 -11.87 12.85 15.51
N LYS A 234 -13.01 12.23 15.78
CA LYS A 234 -13.87 12.60 16.95
C LYS A 234 -13.18 12.32 18.28
N ARG A 235 -12.24 11.35 18.32
CA ARG A 235 -11.54 10.95 19.56
C ARG A 235 -10.37 11.87 19.89
N THR A 236 -9.61 12.28 18.88
CA THR A 236 -8.32 12.99 19.06
C THR A 236 -8.36 14.46 18.65
N GLY A 237 -9.35 14.88 17.85
CA GLY A 237 -9.39 16.21 17.23
C GLY A 237 -8.29 16.44 16.18
N LYS A 238 -7.54 15.38 15.81
CA LYS A 238 -6.49 15.37 14.78
C LYS A 238 -6.99 14.62 13.55
N THR A 239 -6.15 14.49 12.54
CA THR A 239 -6.40 13.68 11.33
C THR A 239 -6.74 12.23 11.72
N ILE A 240 -7.70 11.62 11.01
CA ILE A 240 -8.12 10.23 11.23
C ILE A 240 -6.94 9.32 10.89
N THR A 241 -6.58 8.44 11.80
CA THR A 241 -5.53 7.44 11.60
C THR A 241 -6.06 6.21 10.88
N LEU A 242 -5.16 5.39 10.31
CA LEU A 242 -5.51 4.10 9.72
C LEU A 242 -6.19 3.17 10.75
N ASN A 243 -5.69 3.16 11.99
CA ASN A 243 -6.26 2.36 13.07
C ASN A 243 -7.69 2.77 13.39
N GLU A 244 -7.99 4.07 13.49
CA GLU A 244 -9.34 4.56 13.70
C GLU A 244 -10.28 4.19 12.54
N LEU A 245 -9.81 4.27 11.31
CA LEU A 245 -10.59 3.81 10.15
C LEU A 245 -10.91 2.32 10.22
N ILE A 246 -9.90 1.49 10.54
CA ILE A 246 -10.07 0.03 10.68
C ILE A 246 -11.05 -0.31 11.80
N GLU A 247 -11.00 0.41 12.91
CA GLU A 247 -11.93 0.23 14.03
C GLU A 247 -13.37 0.63 13.68
N ASP A 248 -13.52 1.68 12.86
CA ASP A 248 -14.84 2.17 12.44
C ASP A 248 -15.51 1.26 11.41
N VAL A 249 -14.78 0.79 10.37
CA VAL A 249 -15.40 0.09 9.22
C VAL A 249 -14.93 -1.35 9.04
N GLY A 250 -13.89 -1.77 9.73
CA GLY A 250 -13.24 -3.07 9.56
C GLY A 250 -12.28 -3.12 8.37
N VAL A 251 -11.32 -4.08 8.44
CA VAL A 251 -10.25 -4.22 7.44
C VAL A 251 -10.78 -4.58 6.06
N ASN A 252 -11.75 -5.50 5.96
CA ASN A 252 -12.30 -5.92 4.67
C ASN A 252 -12.94 -4.74 3.92
N ALA A 253 -13.79 -3.96 4.60
CA ALA A 253 -14.45 -2.80 3.98
C ALA A 253 -13.41 -1.76 3.55
N ALA A 254 -12.49 -1.37 4.44
CA ALA A 254 -11.46 -0.39 4.11
C ALA A 254 -10.64 -0.82 2.88
N ARG A 255 -10.15 -2.07 2.85
CA ARG A 255 -9.36 -2.60 1.73
C ARG A 255 -10.15 -2.66 0.42
N TYR A 256 -11.40 -3.16 0.48
CA TYR A 256 -12.21 -3.27 -0.72
C TYR A 256 -12.51 -1.89 -1.33
N PHE A 257 -12.96 -0.94 -0.51
CA PHE A 257 -13.29 0.40 -1.01
C PHE A 257 -12.07 1.08 -1.61
N PHE A 258 -10.89 1.03 -0.97
CA PHE A 258 -9.66 1.58 -1.53
C PHE A 258 -9.23 0.89 -2.84
N ALA A 259 -9.38 -0.43 -2.94
CA ALA A 259 -9.00 -1.18 -4.13
C ALA A 259 -10.01 -1.01 -5.30
N SER A 260 -11.25 -0.64 -5.03
CA SER A 260 -12.35 -0.62 -6.02
C SER A 260 -12.30 0.57 -6.98
N LYS A 261 -11.44 1.56 -6.75
CA LYS A 261 -11.34 2.76 -7.57
C LYS A 261 -10.00 2.82 -8.31
N SER A 262 -10.04 3.42 -9.50
CA SER A 262 -8.81 3.77 -10.23
C SER A 262 -8.01 4.84 -9.49
N LEU A 263 -6.68 4.80 -9.60
CA LEU A 263 -5.78 5.80 -9.01
C LEU A 263 -6.08 7.23 -9.45
N ASP A 264 -6.51 7.41 -10.70
CA ASP A 264 -6.78 8.72 -11.29
C ASP A 264 -8.12 9.32 -10.83
N THR A 265 -8.91 8.54 -10.09
CA THR A 265 -10.23 8.97 -9.63
C THR A 265 -10.14 9.47 -8.19
N GLN A 266 -10.57 10.73 -7.98
CA GLN A 266 -10.79 11.22 -6.63
C GLN A 266 -11.85 10.36 -5.94
N MET A 267 -11.54 9.86 -4.75
CA MET A 267 -12.40 8.93 -4.04
C MET A 267 -13.08 9.59 -2.86
N ASP A 268 -14.40 9.44 -2.81
CA ASP A 268 -15.21 9.66 -1.61
C ASP A 268 -15.43 8.30 -0.94
N PHE A 269 -14.90 8.15 0.26
CA PHE A 269 -15.09 6.94 1.07
C PHE A 269 -16.23 7.19 2.05
N ASP A 270 -17.37 6.58 1.77
CA ASP A 270 -18.56 6.64 2.61
C ASP A 270 -18.46 5.64 3.77
N LEU A 271 -18.21 6.16 4.98
CA LEU A 271 -18.06 5.36 6.20
C LEU A 271 -19.38 4.68 6.61
N ASP A 272 -20.53 5.30 6.33
CA ASP A 272 -21.84 4.76 6.70
C ASP A 272 -22.20 3.59 5.76
N LEU A 273 -21.90 3.72 4.46
CA LEU A 273 -22.06 2.64 3.50
C LEU A 273 -21.15 1.44 3.83
N ALA A 274 -19.92 1.71 4.25
CA ALA A 274 -18.92 0.68 4.53
C ALA A 274 -19.29 -0.26 5.69
N VAL A 275 -20.13 0.20 6.63
CA VAL A 275 -20.61 -0.61 7.77
C VAL A 275 -22.02 -1.16 7.58
N LYS A 276 -22.68 -0.83 6.47
CA LYS A 276 -24.09 -1.19 6.24
C LYS A 276 -24.23 -2.69 5.96
N ASN A 277 -25.08 -3.36 6.73
CA ASN A 277 -25.40 -4.78 6.53
C ASN A 277 -26.54 -4.94 5.51
N SER A 278 -26.31 -4.55 4.27
CA SER A 278 -27.28 -4.65 3.17
C SER A 278 -26.57 -4.81 1.82
N ASN A 279 -27.35 -5.19 0.79
CA ASN A 279 -26.85 -5.36 -0.58
C ASN A 279 -26.31 -4.06 -1.22
N GLU A 280 -26.52 -2.90 -0.60
CA GLU A 280 -25.93 -1.63 -1.04
C GLU A 280 -24.42 -1.58 -0.71
N ASN A 281 -23.99 -2.28 0.35
CA ASN A 281 -22.58 -2.39 0.72
C ASN A 281 -21.93 -3.51 -0.11
N PRO A 282 -21.00 -3.20 -1.02
CA PRO A 282 -20.42 -4.20 -1.91
C PRO A 282 -19.64 -5.30 -1.17
N ILE A 283 -18.96 -5.00 -0.07
CA ILE A 283 -18.24 -6.02 0.68
C ILE A 283 -19.20 -6.96 1.41
N TYR A 284 -20.28 -6.44 1.99
CA TYR A 284 -21.32 -7.28 2.58
C TYR A 284 -21.94 -8.22 1.52
N TYR A 285 -22.21 -7.70 0.32
CA TYR A 285 -22.78 -8.45 -0.79
C TYR A 285 -21.87 -9.61 -1.26
N ILE A 286 -20.56 -9.35 -1.33
CA ILE A 286 -19.55 -10.37 -1.67
C ILE A 286 -19.45 -11.42 -0.55
N GLU A 287 -19.36 -11.01 0.72
CA GLU A 287 -19.30 -11.91 1.86
C GLU A 287 -20.54 -12.80 1.94
N TYR A 288 -21.72 -12.23 1.66
CA TYR A 288 -22.98 -12.98 1.63
C TYR A 288 -23.00 -14.04 0.52
N ALA A 289 -22.44 -13.74 -0.67
CA ALA A 289 -22.29 -14.74 -1.72
C ALA A 289 -21.40 -15.90 -1.26
N ASN A 290 -20.22 -15.60 -0.68
CA ASN A 290 -19.29 -16.61 -0.18
C ASN A 290 -19.89 -17.48 0.94
N ALA A 291 -20.54 -16.85 1.92
CA ALA A 291 -21.17 -17.56 3.04
C ALA A 291 -22.31 -18.49 2.56
N ARG A 292 -23.12 -18.01 1.60
CA ARG A 292 -24.21 -18.82 1.00
C ARG A 292 -23.67 -20.02 0.25
N ILE A 293 -22.65 -19.83 -0.60
CA ILE A 293 -22.02 -20.95 -1.32
C ILE A 293 -21.42 -21.94 -0.29
N SER A 294 -20.71 -21.46 0.71
CA SER A 294 -20.10 -22.28 1.77
C SER A 294 -21.15 -23.12 2.51
N SER A 295 -22.30 -22.51 2.82
CA SER A 295 -23.42 -23.23 3.46
C SER A 295 -24.00 -24.34 2.58
N ILE A 296 -24.16 -24.11 1.27
CA ILE A 296 -24.66 -25.12 0.33
C ILE A 296 -23.68 -26.28 0.19
N LEU A 297 -22.38 -25.99 0.11
CA LEU A 297 -21.33 -26.98 -0.08
C LEU A 297 -20.98 -27.76 1.19
N ARG A 298 -21.41 -27.30 2.36
CA ARG A 298 -21.09 -27.93 3.64
C ARG A 298 -21.55 -29.40 3.68
N GLY A 299 -20.59 -30.30 3.94
CA GLY A 299 -20.85 -31.74 4.01
C GLY A 299 -21.16 -32.40 2.66
N LYS A 300 -20.97 -31.72 1.55
CA LYS A 300 -21.14 -32.28 0.21
C LYS A 300 -19.80 -32.64 -0.41
N GLU A 301 -19.79 -33.75 -1.14
CA GLU A 301 -18.65 -34.11 -1.97
C GLU A 301 -18.59 -33.19 -3.20
N ILE A 302 -17.41 -32.63 -3.46
CA ILE A 302 -17.19 -31.81 -4.66
C ILE A 302 -16.84 -32.73 -5.82
N PRO A 303 -17.67 -32.80 -6.87
CA PRO A 303 -17.43 -33.66 -7.99
C PRO A 303 -16.14 -33.30 -8.75
N LYS A 304 -15.36 -34.32 -9.13
CA LYS A 304 -14.17 -34.20 -9.97
C LYS A 304 -14.52 -34.68 -11.39
N ASP A 305 -13.84 -34.07 -12.38
CA ASP A 305 -13.94 -34.48 -13.81
C ASP A 305 -15.39 -34.58 -14.35
N ILE A 306 -16.22 -33.64 -13.96
CA ILE A 306 -17.63 -33.61 -14.36
C ILE A 306 -17.79 -33.15 -15.81
N LYS A 307 -18.67 -33.84 -16.56
CA LYS A 307 -19.15 -33.37 -17.86
C LYS A 307 -20.52 -32.75 -17.65
N PHE A 308 -20.64 -31.46 -17.98
CA PHE A 308 -21.91 -30.76 -17.88
C PHE A 308 -22.85 -31.22 -18.98
N SER A 309 -24.03 -31.68 -18.62
CA SER A 309 -25.09 -32.20 -19.51
C SER A 309 -26.48 -31.63 -19.22
N THR A 310 -26.65 -31.03 -18.04
CA THR A 310 -27.96 -30.48 -17.59
C THR A 310 -27.90 -28.95 -17.38
N ILE A 311 -26.77 -28.31 -17.65
CA ILE A 311 -26.66 -26.85 -17.60
C ILE A 311 -27.17 -26.27 -18.92
N GLU A 312 -28.38 -25.69 -18.87
CA GLU A 312 -29.06 -25.12 -20.04
C GLU A 312 -29.54 -23.68 -19.80
N SER A 313 -29.47 -23.16 -18.55
CA SER A 313 -29.99 -21.83 -18.25
C SER A 313 -29.02 -20.72 -18.65
N ASP A 314 -29.55 -19.61 -19.14
CA ASP A 314 -28.78 -18.41 -19.50
C ASP A 314 -27.99 -17.88 -18.30
N SER A 315 -28.53 -17.98 -17.08
CA SER A 315 -27.86 -17.57 -15.86
C SER A 315 -26.62 -18.40 -15.55
N ALA A 316 -26.67 -19.72 -15.80
CA ALA A 316 -25.50 -20.60 -15.64
C ALA A 316 -24.43 -20.32 -16.71
N TYR A 317 -24.83 -20.12 -17.97
CA TYR A 317 -23.91 -19.74 -19.05
C TYR A 317 -23.24 -18.40 -18.78
N THR A 318 -23.98 -17.42 -18.24
CA THR A 318 -23.41 -16.12 -17.85
C THR A 318 -22.32 -16.28 -16.79
N ILE A 319 -22.51 -17.13 -15.76
CA ILE A 319 -21.48 -17.43 -14.77
C ILE A 319 -20.28 -18.12 -15.42
N LEU A 320 -20.50 -19.13 -16.26
CA LEU A 320 -19.40 -19.84 -16.94
C LEU A 320 -18.53 -18.89 -17.76
N ASN A 321 -19.16 -18.01 -18.55
CA ASN A 321 -18.45 -16.99 -19.31
C ASN A 321 -17.66 -16.04 -18.39
N LYS A 322 -18.27 -15.61 -17.27
CA LYS A 322 -17.59 -14.76 -16.29
C LYS A 322 -16.38 -15.46 -15.65
N LEU A 323 -16.48 -16.74 -15.36
CA LEU A 323 -15.33 -17.51 -14.85
C LEU A 323 -14.17 -17.59 -15.88
N LEU A 324 -14.47 -17.71 -17.17
CA LEU A 324 -13.47 -17.71 -18.23
C LEU A 324 -12.73 -16.36 -18.37
N GLU A 325 -13.37 -15.24 -18.06
CA GLU A 325 -12.75 -13.91 -18.10
C GLU A 325 -11.68 -13.71 -16.99
N PHE A 326 -11.63 -14.56 -15.96
CA PHE A 326 -10.83 -14.31 -14.76
C PHE A 326 -9.34 -14.19 -15.07
N GLU A 327 -8.81 -15.06 -15.91
CA GLU A 327 -7.38 -15.05 -16.31
C GLU A 327 -7.04 -13.73 -17.01
N ASP A 328 -7.84 -13.28 -17.98
CA ASP A 328 -7.63 -12.04 -18.71
C ASP A 328 -7.69 -10.81 -17.80
N VAL A 329 -8.60 -10.82 -16.82
CA VAL A 329 -8.70 -9.76 -15.80
C VAL A 329 -7.42 -9.68 -14.97
N ILE A 330 -6.89 -10.83 -14.52
CA ILE A 330 -5.65 -10.88 -13.74
C ILE A 330 -4.46 -10.37 -14.56
N ILE A 331 -4.29 -10.86 -15.80
CA ILE A 331 -3.21 -10.43 -16.69
C ILE A 331 -3.30 -8.92 -16.95
N SER A 332 -4.49 -8.40 -17.23
CA SER A 332 -4.71 -6.98 -17.46
C SER A 332 -4.43 -6.14 -16.21
N ALA A 333 -4.91 -6.59 -15.04
CA ALA A 333 -4.68 -5.89 -13.77
C ALA A 333 -3.19 -5.84 -13.39
N ALA A 334 -2.46 -6.96 -13.56
CA ALA A 334 -1.03 -7.05 -13.28
C ALA A 334 -0.19 -6.19 -14.23
N SER A 335 -0.43 -6.32 -15.54
CA SER A 335 0.39 -5.63 -16.55
C SER A 335 0.20 -4.11 -16.53
N LYS A 336 -1.04 -3.63 -16.34
CA LYS A 336 -1.40 -2.20 -16.37
C LYS A 336 -1.34 -1.53 -14.97
N GLY A 337 -1.21 -2.33 -13.89
CA GLY A 337 -1.27 -1.81 -12.52
C GLY A 337 -2.68 -1.32 -12.15
N LEU A 338 -3.71 -2.14 -12.36
CA LEU A 338 -5.12 -1.76 -12.18
C LEU A 338 -5.85 -2.71 -11.21
N PRO A 339 -5.56 -2.70 -9.91
CA PRO A 339 -6.21 -3.58 -8.93
C PRO A 339 -7.74 -3.49 -8.91
N HIS A 340 -8.31 -2.32 -9.25
CA HIS A 340 -9.75 -2.12 -9.29
C HIS A 340 -10.47 -3.05 -10.30
N LEU A 341 -9.78 -3.56 -11.32
CA LEU A 341 -10.37 -4.54 -12.23
C LEU A 341 -10.73 -5.83 -11.50
N VAL A 342 -9.88 -6.27 -10.56
CA VAL A 342 -10.14 -7.46 -9.74
C VAL A 342 -11.28 -7.19 -8.74
N ALA A 343 -11.31 -6.01 -8.14
CA ALA A 343 -12.39 -5.63 -7.20
C ALA A 343 -13.77 -5.57 -7.89
N ASN A 344 -13.83 -4.98 -9.09
CA ASN A 344 -15.06 -4.92 -9.88
C ASN A 344 -15.48 -6.31 -10.34
N TYR A 345 -14.54 -7.11 -10.85
CA TYR A 345 -14.81 -8.49 -11.25
C TYR A 345 -15.39 -9.32 -10.08
N LEU A 346 -14.80 -9.21 -8.89
CA LEU A 346 -15.27 -9.91 -7.69
C LEU A 346 -16.72 -9.53 -7.33
N PHE A 347 -17.05 -8.24 -7.40
CA PHE A 347 -18.41 -7.76 -7.14
C PHE A 347 -19.41 -8.26 -8.20
N GLU A 348 -19.04 -8.19 -9.47
CA GLU A 348 -19.87 -8.68 -10.58
C GLU A 348 -20.12 -10.19 -10.47
N LEU A 349 -19.09 -10.99 -10.20
CA LEU A 349 -19.23 -12.44 -10.04
C LEU A 349 -20.13 -12.79 -8.86
N ALA A 350 -20.03 -12.08 -7.73
CA ALA A 350 -20.93 -12.24 -6.60
C ALA A 350 -22.39 -11.92 -6.98
N GLY A 351 -22.59 -10.85 -7.76
CA GLY A 351 -23.91 -10.47 -8.27
C GLY A 351 -24.52 -11.53 -9.19
N LEU A 352 -23.72 -12.07 -10.10
CA LEU A 352 -24.16 -13.16 -11.00
C LEU A 352 -24.54 -14.42 -10.22
N PHE A 353 -23.76 -14.76 -9.18
CA PHE A 353 -24.10 -15.87 -8.30
C PHE A 353 -25.43 -15.63 -7.58
N HIS A 354 -25.69 -14.44 -7.03
CA HIS A 354 -26.96 -14.13 -6.36
C HIS A 354 -28.15 -14.22 -7.33
N SER A 355 -27.98 -13.74 -8.55
CA SER A 355 -29.00 -13.83 -9.60
C SER A 355 -29.29 -15.29 -9.97
N TYR A 356 -28.23 -16.09 -10.18
CA TYR A 356 -28.35 -17.51 -10.46
C TYR A 356 -29.07 -18.26 -9.33
N TYR A 357 -28.64 -18.05 -8.09
CA TYR A 357 -29.23 -18.69 -6.93
C TYR A 357 -30.69 -18.33 -6.69
N SER A 358 -31.14 -17.18 -7.14
CA SER A 358 -32.54 -16.73 -7.00
C SER A 358 -33.49 -17.49 -7.90
N VAL A 359 -33.02 -18.05 -9.03
CA VAL A 359 -33.84 -18.72 -10.05
C VAL A 359 -33.55 -20.22 -10.18
N GLU A 360 -32.34 -20.66 -9.78
CA GLU A 360 -31.89 -22.04 -9.90
C GLU A 360 -31.87 -22.76 -8.55
N LYS A 361 -32.49 -23.93 -8.48
CA LYS A 361 -32.44 -24.81 -7.32
C LYS A 361 -31.18 -25.68 -7.42
N ILE A 362 -30.18 -25.46 -6.55
CA ILE A 362 -28.88 -26.14 -6.61
C ILE A 362 -28.98 -27.62 -6.25
N VAL A 363 -29.77 -27.97 -5.24
CA VAL A 363 -29.93 -29.34 -4.73
C VAL A 363 -31.33 -29.84 -5.04
N THR A 364 -31.44 -30.92 -5.79
CA THR A 364 -32.70 -31.59 -6.20
C THR A 364 -32.58 -33.08 -6.01
N ASP A 365 -33.65 -33.83 -6.28
CA ASP A 365 -33.64 -35.29 -6.27
C ASP A 365 -32.89 -35.88 -7.47
N ASP A 366 -32.61 -35.08 -8.52
CA ASP A 366 -31.76 -35.48 -9.65
C ASP A 366 -30.29 -35.35 -9.25
N GLU A 367 -29.61 -36.49 -9.16
CA GLU A 367 -28.23 -36.56 -8.72
C GLU A 367 -27.27 -35.93 -9.73
N ILE A 368 -27.48 -36.10 -11.03
CA ILE A 368 -26.61 -35.53 -12.08
C ILE A 368 -26.76 -34.02 -12.07
N TYR A 369 -27.99 -33.54 -12.08
CA TYR A 369 -28.32 -32.12 -11.99
C TYR A 369 -27.65 -31.46 -10.77
N THR A 370 -27.82 -32.07 -9.60
CA THR A 370 -27.24 -31.57 -8.34
C THR A 370 -25.71 -31.54 -8.38
N LYS A 371 -25.05 -32.60 -8.87
CA LYS A 371 -23.59 -32.67 -8.99
C LYS A 371 -23.03 -31.55 -9.90
N GLU A 372 -23.65 -31.31 -11.02
CA GLU A 372 -23.20 -30.27 -11.95
C GLU A 372 -23.31 -28.87 -11.32
N ARG A 373 -24.39 -28.55 -10.60
CA ARG A 373 -24.54 -27.25 -9.93
C ARG A 373 -23.60 -27.08 -8.74
N ILE A 374 -23.33 -28.14 -7.99
CA ILE A 374 -22.31 -28.14 -6.95
C ILE A 374 -20.93 -27.86 -7.53
N ALA A 375 -20.57 -28.46 -8.66
CA ALA A 375 -19.30 -28.19 -9.34
C ALA A 375 -19.23 -26.72 -9.79
N LEU A 376 -20.29 -26.19 -10.40
CA LEU A 376 -20.34 -24.80 -10.87
C LEU A 376 -20.17 -23.80 -9.69
N ILE A 377 -20.97 -23.94 -8.62
CA ILE A 377 -20.88 -22.99 -7.50
C ILE A 377 -19.57 -23.15 -6.72
N ASN A 378 -18.96 -24.34 -6.72
CA ASN A 378 -17.63 -24.51 -6.16
C ASN A 378 -16.56 -23.77 -6.98
N ALA A 379 -16.66 -23.80 -8.32
CA ALA A 379 -15.78 -23.00 -9.17
C ALA A 379 -15.95 -21.49 -8.90
N VAL A 380 -17.20 -21.02 -8.72
CA VAL A 380 -17.45 -19.63 -8.29
C VAL A 380 -16.79 -19.33 -6.95
N LYS A 381 -16.92 -20.23 -5.95
CA LYS A 381 -16.27 -20.05 -4.63
C LYS A 381 -14.74 -19.92 -4.76
N VAL A 382 -14.13 -20.79 -5.54
CA VAL A 382 -12.66 -20.76 -5.76
C VAL A 382 -12.22 -19.43 -6.34
N VAL A 383 -12.90 -18.94 -7.37
CA VAL A 383 -12.57 -17.68 -8.03
C VAL A 383 -12.84 -16.47 -7.13
N ILE A 384 -13.96 -16.45 -6.40
CA ILE A 384 -14.25 -15.41 -5.39
C ILE A 384 -13.14 -15.35 -4.33
N ASN A 385 -12.70 -16.49 -3.80
CA ASN A 385 -11.66 -16.54 -2.77
C ASN A 385 -10.28 -16.14 -3.32
N ASN A 386 -9.95 -16.52 -4.56
CA ASN A 386 -8.71 -16.09 -5.22
C ASN A 386 -8.69 -14.57 -5.45
N ALA A 387 -9.80 -14.00 -5.95
CA ALA A 387 -9.92 -12.56 -6.12
C ALA A 387 -9.87 -11.81 -4.76
N ALA A 388 -10.55 -12.33 -3.75
CA ALA A 388 -10.50 -11.80 -2.38
C ALA A 388 -9.08 -11.83 -1.80
N TYR A 389 -8.34 -12.92 -1.97
CA TYR A 389 -6.96 -13.05 -1.54
C TYR A 389 -6.06 -11.95 -2.15
N MET A 390 -6.18 -11.70 -3.45
CA MET A 390 -5.41 -10.66 -4.14
C MET A 390 -5.72 -9.25 -3.62
N LEU A 391 -6.94 -9.02 -3.15
CA LEU A 391 -7.35 -7.76 -2.52
C LEU A 391 -7.04 -7.72 -1.00
N GLY A 392 -6.52 -8.81 -0.42
CA GLY A 392 -6.25 -8.94 1.00
C GLY A 392 -7.51 -9.01 1.86
N LEU A 393 -8.61 -9.53 1.29
CA LEU A 393 -9.87 -9.75 1.99
C LEU A 393 -9.89 -11.16 2.60
N ILE A 394 -10.49 -11.28 3.78
CA ILE A 394 -10.80 -12.56 4.41
C ILE A 394 -12.32 -12.68 4.47
N LEU A 395 -12.89 -13.49 3.56
CA LEU A 395 -14.33 -13.61 3.44
C LEU A 395 -14.89 -14.58 4.51
N ARG A 396 -16.06 -14.24 5.05
CA ARG A 396 -16.77 -15.07 6.00
C ARG A 396 -17.36 -16.29 5.29
N GLU A 397 -17.35 -17.43 5.97
CA GLU A 397 -18.03 -18.65 5.51
C GLU A 397 -19.42 -18.81 6.10
N GLU A 398 -19.77 -17.99 7.08
CA GLU A 398 -21.08 -17.93 7.75
C GLU A 398 -21.45 -16.44 8.01
N MET A 399 -22.71 -16.11 7.82
CA MET A 399 -23.30 -14.80 8.10
C MET A 399 -24.65 -14.97 8.79
#